data_fed66f8911c36c17260ee93266ec57b1
#
_entry.id   fed66f8911c36c17260ee93266ec57b1
#
_cell.length_a   1.000
_cell.length_b   1.000
_cell.length_c   1.000
_cell.angle_alpha   90.00
_cell.angle_beta   90.00
_cell.angle_gamma   90.00
#
_symmetry.space_group_name_H-M   'P 1'
#
loop_
_entity.id
_entity.type
_entity.pdbx_description
1 polymer ?
#
loop_
_entity_poly.entity_id
_entity_poly.type
_entity_poly.pdbx_seq_one_letter_code
_entity_poly.pdbx_strand_id
1 'polypeptide(L)'
;LFANPDAVVFYNRCGFSKETEYRYSVKNEFCMGKSAGEIFMPVNTADEQMKQKYMDMVRRSAVNSSLEQLNKFGLQMFYSADMENVYYAKDMDCFIVAEMEENTLHLQSIICENHVTLLDVLQRVKGEYHNCQLGFTPALKDMDICVAEQYDGADDYRLFYLGEQLKSIENEKLYFPELSHA
;
A
#
# COMPACT_ATOMS: atom_id res chain seq x y z
N LEU A 1 -13.31 11.25 0.44
CA LEU A 1 -13.14 11.12 1.90
C LEU A 1 -13.52 9.72 2.37
N PHE A 2 -12.98 9.33 3.50
CA PHE A 2 -13.35 8.10 4.19
C PHE A 2 -14.24 8.45 5.38
N ALA A 3 -15.44 7.90 5.40
CA ALA A 3 -16.45 8.22 6.41
C ALA A 3 -16.55 7.09 7.46
N ASN A 4 -16.48 7.48 8.72
CA ASN A 4 -16.86 6.60 9.82
C ASN A 4 -18.32 6.12 9.63
N PRO A 5 -18.67 4.87 9.97
CA PRO A 5 -20.04 4.34 9.86
C PRO A 5 -21.14 5.25 10.41
N ASP A 6 -20.88 5.91 11.52
CA ASP A 6 -21.84 6.84 12.15
C ASP A 6 -22.10 8.11 11.33
N ALA A 7 -21.16 8.49 10.45
CA ALA A 7 -21.25 9.70 9.62
C ALA A 7 -21.89 9.44 8.23
N VAL A 8 -22.16 8.20 7.85
CA VAL A 8 -22.68 7.83 6.53
C VAL A 8 -23.97 8.60 6.17
N VAL A 9 -24.92 8.66 7.11
CA VAL A 9 -26.20 9.38 6.89
C VAL A 9 -25.98 10.88 6.69
N PHE A 10 -25.01 11.45 7.38
CA PHE A 10 -24.68 12.87 7.25
C PHE A 10 -24.09 13.15 5.86
N TYR A 11 -23.11 12.38 5.39
CA TYR A 11 -22.49 12.59 4.08
C TYR A 11 -23.47 12.41 2.93
N ASN A 12 -24.38 11.41 3.01
CA ASN A 12 -25.43 11.24 2.01
C ASN A 12 -26.34 12.48 1.92
N ARG A 13 -26.68 13.10 3.05
CA ARG A 13 -27.49 14.35 3.08
C ARG A 13 -26.74 15.55 2.51
N CYS A 14 -25.40 15.54 2.57
CA CYS A 14 -24.56 16.57 1.98
C CYS A 14 -24.30 16.36 0.47
N GLY A 15 -24.92 15.34 -0.15
CA GLY A 15 -24.80 15.07 -1.58
C GLY A 15 -23.59 14.22 -1.96
N PHE A 16 -22.90 13.64 -0.99
CA PHE A 16 -21.86 12.64 -1.26
C PHE A 16 -22.48 11.30 -1.61
N SER A 17 -21.85 10.58 -2.52
CA SER A 17 -22.21 9.22 -2.91
C SER A 17 -21.18 8.23 -2.34
N LYS A 18 -21.68 7.07 -1.85
CA LYS A 18 -20.82 5.95 -1.45
C LYS A 18 -20.20 5.32 -2.69
N GLU A 19 -18.96 4.91 -2.59
CA GLU A 19 -18.25 4.17 -3.63
C GLU A 19 -17.69 2.85 -3.08
N THR A 20 -17.54 1.88 -3.97
CA THR A 20 -16.94 0.58 -3.66
C THR A 20 -15.49 0.58 -4.11
N GLU A 21 -14.59 0.25 -3.20
CA GLU A 21 -13.19 0.03 -3.51
C GLU A 21 -12.91 -1.45 -3.83
N TYR A 22 -11.73 -1.74 -4.34
CA TYR A 22 -11.29 -3.11 -4.61
C TYR A 22 -9.96 -3.39 -3.90
N ARG A 23 -10.00 -4.18 -2.83
CA ARG A 23 -8.80 -4.63 -2.15
C ARG A 23 -8.08 -5.68 -2.99
N TYR A 24 -6.76 -5.62 -3.01
CA TYR A 24 -5.92 -6.52 -3.78
C TYR A 24 -5.15 -7.47 -2.88
N SER A 25 -5.07 -8.73 -3.31
CA SER A 25 -4.16 -9.73 -2.75
C SER A 25 -3.33 -10.36 -3.87
N VAL A 26 -2.17 -10.88 -3.50
CA VAL A 26 -1.31 -11.62 -4.43
C VAL A 26 -1.79 -13.08 -4.47
N LYS A 27 -1.80 -13.69 -5.64
CA LYS A 27 -2.12 -15.12 -5.80
C LYS A 27 -1.12 -15.96 -5.02
N ASN A 28 -1.60 -16.98 -4.29
CA ASN A 28 -0.80 -17.78 -3.36
C ASN A 28 0.45 -18.41 -3.98
N GLU A 29 0.40 -18.76 -5.26
CA GLU A 29 1.54 -19.32 -6.00
C GLU A 29 2.76 -18.39 -6.08
N PHE A 30 2.55 -17.08 -5.90
CA PHE A 30 3.60 -16.05 -5.90
C PHE A 30 4.00 -15.62 -4.47
N CYS A 31 3.26 -16.03 -3.43
CA CYS A 31 3.56 -15.70 -2.04
C CYS A 31 4.71 -16.54 -1.47
N MET A 32 4.99 -17.72 -2.04
CA MET A 32 6.09 -18.55 -1.61
C MET A 32 7.41 -18.13 -2.28
N GLY A 33 8.00 -17.03 -1.78
CA GLY A 33 9.21 -16.45 -2.34
C GLY A 33 10.44 -17.34 -2.17
N LYS A 34 11.03 -17.77 -3.29
CA LYS A 34 12.43 -18.16 -3.30
C LYS A 34 13.22 -16.86 -3.34
N SER A 35 13.97 -16.57 -2.28
CA SER A 35 14.81 -15.37 -2.22
C SER A 35 15.73 -15.28 -3.46
N ALA A 36 15.54 -14.26 -4.27
CA ALA A 36 16.32 -13.98 -5.47
C ALA A 36 17.09 -12.65 -5.30
N GLY A 37 17.99 -12.56 -4.34
CA GLY A 37 18.77 -11.34 -4.06
C GLY A 37 18.91 -11.07 -2.57
N GLU A 38 19.30 -9.84 -2.22
CA GLU A 38 19.34 -9.40 -0.83
C GLU A 38 17.92 -9.27 -0.29
N ILE A 39 17.67 -9.84 0.89
CA ILE A 39 16.35 -9.75 1.53
C ILE A 39 16.13 -8.38 2.14
N PHE A 40 14.86 -8.00 2.26
CA PHE A 40 14.46 -6.85 3.04
C PHE A 40 14.80 -7.05 4.52
N MET A 41 15.61 -6.15 5.05
CA MET A 41 16.02 -6.13 6.46
C MET A 41 15.30 -5.01 7.20
N PRO A 42 14.84 -5.23 8.44
CA PRO A 42 14.25 -4.17 9.22
C PRO A 42 15.23 -3.01 9.40
N VAL A 43 14.74 -1.79 9.26
CA VAL A 43 15.55 -0.59 9.47
C VAL A 43 15.79 -0.43 10.97
N ASN A 44 17.06 -0.18 11.33
CA ASN A 44 17.38 0.14 12.71
C ASN A 44 16.86 1.55 13.04
N THR A 45 15.92 1.63 13.97
CA THR A 45 15.26 2.89 14.39
C THR A 45 16.23 3.92 14.99
N ALA A 46 17.39 3.49 15.46
CA ALA A 46 18.45 4.36 15.97
C ALA A 46 19.44 4.83 14.88
N ASP A 47 19.32 4.34 13.65
CA ASP A 47 20.19 4.73 12.53
C ASP A 47 19.65 5.99 11.84
N GLU A 48 20.12 7.15 12.26
CA GLU A 48 19.73 8.43 11.71
C GLU A 48 20.09 8.61 10.23
N GLN A 49 21.14 7.93 9.73
CA GLN A 49 21.51 8.00 8.31
C GLN A 49 20.49 7.23 7.47
N MET A 50 20.08 6.05 7.92
CA MET A 50 19.07 5.24 7.23
C MET A 50 17.71 5.93 7.28
N LYS A 51 17.36 6.55 8.40
CA LYS A 51 16.14 7.35 8.56
C LYS A 51 16.12 8.54 7.60
N GLN A 52 17.23 9.29 7.50
CA GLN A 52 17.34 10.38 6.55
C GLN A 52 17.22 9.88 5.10
N LYS A 53 17.85 8.74 4.78
CA LYS A 53 17.76 8.11 3.46
C LYS A 53 16.31 7.73 3.13
N TYR A 54 15.57 7.15 4.08
CA TYR A 54 14.16 6.83 3.93
C TYR A 54 13.33 8.10 3.62
N MET A 55 13.50 9.14 4.43
CA MET A 55 12.80 10.42 4.24
C MET A 55 13.04 11.03 2.85
N ASP A 56 14.29 10.98 2.37
CA ASP A 56 14.66 11.51 1.06
C ASP A 56 14.09 10.62 -0.06
N MET A 57 14.08 9.31 0.14
CA MET A 57 13.49 8.36 -0.79
C MET A 57 11.97 8.55 -0.93
N VAL A 58 11.26 8.78 0.17
CA VAL A 58 9.81 9.08 0.14
C VAL A 58 9.50 10.29 -0.73
N ARG A 59 10.35 11.34 -0.68
CA ARG A 59 10.15 12.56 -1.49
C ARG A 59 10.36 12.33 -2.99
N ARG A 60 11.20 11.36 -3.36
CA ARG A 60 11.63 11.09 -4.74
C ARG A 60 11.11 9.78 -5.30
N SER A 61 10.31 9.06 -4.52
CA SER A 61 9.80 7.75 -4.90
C SER A 61 9.08 7.77 -6.23
N ALA A 62 9.44 6.84 -7.10
CA ALA A 62 8.68 6.57 -8.30
C ALA A 62 7.30 6.01 -7.95
N VAL A 63 6.34 6.17 -8.86
CA VAL A 63 5.01 5.58 -8.74
C VAL A 63 5.10 4.09 -9.06
N ASN A 64 4.86 3.23 -8.08
CA ASN A 64 4.87 1.77 -8.20
C ASN A 64 3.45 1.16 -8.03
N SER A 65 2.41 1.96 -8.22
CA SER A 65 1.00 1.59 -8.10
C SER A 65 0.19 2.23 -9.23
N SER A 66 -1.03 1.77 -9.48
CA SER A 66 -1.93 2.41 -10.46
C SER A 66 -2.61 3.66 -9.91
N LEU A 67 -2.73 3.76 -8.59
CA LEU A 67 -3.24 4.95 -7.89
C LEU A 67 -2.24 5.35 -6.81
N GLU A 68 -1.74 6.58 -6.87
CA GLU A 68 -0.74 7.07 -5.90
C GLU A 68 -1.15 8.44 -5.34
N GLN A 69 -0.83 8.66 -4.09
CA GLN A 69 -1.05 9.94 -3.43
C GLN A 69 0.04 10.95 -3.84
N LEU A 70 -0.38 12.12 -4.26
CA LEU A 70 0.54 13.25 -4.48
C LEU A 70 0.99 13.84 -3.14
N ASN A 71 2.27 14.25 -3.06
CA ASN A 71 2.85 14.86 -1.86
C ASN A 71 2.71 14.00 -0.59
N LYS A 72 2.84 12.69 -0.75
CA LYS A 72 2.63 11.68 0.31
C LYS A 72 3.55 11.81 1.54
N PHE A 73 4.60 12.64 1.49
CA PHE A 73 5.65 12.72 2.51
C PHE A 73 5.10 12.88 3.94
N GLY A 74 4.17 13.80 4.15
CA GLY A 74 3.63 14.07 5.49
C GLY A 74 2.89 12.86 6.08
N LEU A 75 1.99 12.25 5.32
CA LEU A 75 1.24 11.07 5.77
C LEU A 75 2.14 9.84 5.88
N GLN A 76 3.02 9.62 4.91
CA GLN A 76 3.98 8.51 4.98
C GLN A 76 4.84 8.60 6.24
N MET A 77 5.31 9.81 6.60
CA MET A 77 6.08 10.02 7.83
C MET A 77 5.24 9.85 9.10
N PHE A 78 3.97 10.20 9.06
CA PHE A 78 3.07 9.99 10.19
C PHE A 78 2.90 8.49 10.51
N TYR A 79 2.66 7.67 9.50
CA TYR A 79 2.46 6.22 9.67
C TYR A 79 3.75 5.42 9.89
N SER A 80 4.90 5.95 9.54
CA SER A 80 6.20 5.30 9.72
C SER A 80 7.15 6.07 10.63
N ALA A 81 6.61 6.88 11.55
CA ALA A 81 7.39 7.75 12.44
C ALA A 81 8.38 6.98 13.33
N ASP A 82 8.00 5.81 13.81
CA ASP A 82 8.82 4.91 14.62
C ASP A 82 9.71 3.98 13.79
N MET A 83 9.49 3.88 12.47
CA MET A 83 10.22 3.02 11.53
C MET A 83 10.09 1.50 11.83
N GLU A 84 9.24 1.07 12.75
CA GLU A 84 9.13 -0.34 13.16
C GLU A 84 8.73 -1.27 12.01
N ASN A 85 7.88 -0.79 11.09
CA ASN A 85 7.38 -1.54 9.94
C ASN A 85 8.12 -1.21 8.65
N VAL A 86 9.28 -0.55 8.72
CA VAL A 86 10.08 -0.16 7.57
C VAL A 86 11.23 -1.14 7.36
N TYR A 87 11.33 -1.66 6.14
CA TYR A 87 12.38 -2.60 5.74
C TYR A 87 13.11 -2.05 4.52
N TYR A 88 14.37 -2.43 4.36
CA TYR A 88 15.23 -1.97 3.27
C TYR A 88 15.97 -3.12 2.60
N ALA A 89 15.96 -3.16 1.26
CA ALA A 89 16.76 -4.05 0.42
C ALA A 89 17.80 -3.21 -0.33
N LYS A 90 19.07 -3.48 -0.04
CA LYS A 90 20.19 -2.67 -0.54
C LYS A 90 20.44 -2.84 -2.04
N ASP A 91 20.28 -4.06 -2.56
CA ASP A 91 20.50 -4.37 -3.98
C ASP A 91 19.49 -3.69 -4.91
N MET A 92 18.27 -3.44 -4.39
CA MET A 92 17.21 -2.72 -5.09
C MET A 92 17.19 -1.22 -4.81
N ASP A 93 17.91 -0.78 -3.78
CA ASP A 93 17.79 0.56 -3.19
C ASP A 93 16.31 0.92 -2.93
N CYS A 94 15.61 0.02 -2.24
CA CYS A 94 14.17 0.07 -2.06
C CYS A 94 13.80 -0.13 -0.59
N PHE A 95 12.87 0.70 -0.11
CA PHE A 95 12.17 0.47 1.15
C PHE A 95 10.78 -0.10 0.90
N ILE A 96 10.31 -0.87 1.86
CA ILE A 96 8.88 -1.23 1.96
C ILE A 96 8.37 -0.88 3.35
N VAL A 97 7.08 -0.57 3.44
CA VAL A 97 6.35 -0.56 4.70
C VAL A 97 5.45 -1.79 4.69
N ALA A 98 5.65 -2.67 5.64
CA ALA A 98 4.96 -3.95 5.68
C ALA A 98 4.80 -4.47 7.10
N GLU A 99 3.73 -5.19 7.33
CA GLU A 99 3.45 -5.89 8.58
C GLU A 99 3.24 -7.38 8.30
N MET A 100 3.66 -8.21 9.25
CA MET A 100 3.40 -9.65 9.21
C MET A 100 2.42 -9.99 10.31
N GLU A 101 1.22 -10.38 9.94
CA GLU A 101 0.18 -10.80 10.86
C GLU A 101 -0.17 -12.26 10.60
N GLU A 102 0.09 -13.12 11.57
CA GLU A 102 -0.05 -14.58 11.43
C GLU A 102 0.72 -15.11 10.21
N ASN A 103 -0.01 -15.49 9.15
CA ASN A 103 0.52 -16.02 7.88
C ASN A 103 0.25 -15.08 6.71
N THR A 104 -0.06 -13.82 6.97
CA THR A 104 -0.38 -12.80 5.97
C THR A 104 0.64 -11.67 6.00
N LEU A 105 1.24 -11.38 4.86
CA LEU A 105 2.03 -10.19 4.64
C LEU A 105 1.09 -9.05 4.24
N HIS A 106 1.05 -7.98 5.01
CA HIS A 106 0.38 -6.72 4.67
C HIS A 106 1.42 -5.77 4.08
N LEU A 107 1.50 -5.66 2.76
CA LEU A 107 2.42 -4.75 2.06
C LEU A 107 1.73 -3.42 1.84
N GLN A 108 2.04 -2.44 2.68
CA GLN A 108 1.36 -1.14 2.70
C GLN A 108 1.94 -0.13 1.70
N SER A 109 3.26 -0.19 1.45
CA SER A 109 3.91 0.76 0.53
C SER A 109 5.22 0.21 -0.04
N ILE A 110 5.54 0.60 -1.28
CA ILE A 110 6.85 0.38 -1.94
C ILE A 110 7.45 1.75 -2.23
N ILE A 111 8.67 2.00 -1.74
CA ILE A 111 9.31 3.30 -1.75
C ILE A 111 10.71 3.17 -2.34
N CYS A 112 10.88 3.56 -3.60
CA CYS A 112 12.15 3.57 -4.31
C CYS A 112 12.13 4.55 -5.48
N GLU A 113 13.29 5.00 -5.95
CA GLU A 113 13.38 5.93 -7.09
C GLU A 113 13.14 5.24 -8.43
N ASN A 114 13.31 3.93 -8.51
CA ASN A 114 13.12 3.15 -9.72
C ASN A 114 11.76 2.45 -9.74
N HIS A 115 11.29 2.13 -10.94
CA HIS A 115 10.15 1.24 -11.09
C HIS A 115 10.58 -0.21 -10.85
N VAL A 116 9.98 -0.84 -9.85
CA VAL A 116 10.19 -2.25 -9.51
C VAL A 116 8.93 -3.06 -9.80
N THR A 117 9.06 -4.37 -9.99
CA THR A 117 7.89 -5.26 -10.07
C THR A 117 7.50 -5.73 -8.68
N LEU A 118 6.22 -5.99 -8.49
CA LEU A 118 5.73 -6.57 -7.23
C LEU A 118 6.40 -7.91 -6.94
N LEU A 119 6.63 -8.73 -7.98
CA LEU A 119 7.30 -10.02 -7.84
C LEU A 119 8.74 -9.88 -7.33
N ASP A 120 9.50 -8.90 -7.84
CA ASP A 120 10.87 -8.62 -7.36
C ASP A 120 10.90 -8.25 -5.88
N VAL A 121 9.88 -7.50 -5.42
CA VAL A 121 9.72 -7.13 -4.01
C VAL A 121 9.41 -8.38 -3.18
N LEU A 122 8.38 -9.16 -3.56
CA LEU A 122 7.93 -10.33 -2.81
C LEU A 122 9.02 -11.40 -2.67
N GLN A 123 9.82 -11.62 -3.70
CA GLN A 123 10.95 -12.58 -3.67
C GLN A 123 12.04 -12.21 -2.65
N ARG A 124 12.05 -10.99 -2.14
CA ARG A 124 13.02 -10.50 -1.16
C ARG A 124 12.44 -10.32 0.24
N VAL A 125 11.13 -10.48 0.42
CA VAL A 125 10.52 -10.46 1.75
C VAL A 125 10.80 -11.79 2.44
N LYS A 126 11.44 -11.72 3.61
CA LYS A 126 11.75 -12.91 4.43
C LYS A 126 10.55 -13.24 5.29
N GLY A 127 10.21 -14.51 5.35
CA GLY A 127 9.18 -15.05 6.22
C GLY A 127 8.37 -16.14 5.52
N GLU A 128 7.65 -16.94 6.33
CA GLU A 128 6.67 -17.88 5.82
C GLU A 128 5.31 -17.22 5.87
N TYR A 129 4.81 -16.80 4.70
CA TYR A 129 3.46 -16.28 4.55
C TYR A 129 2.79 -16.96 3.36
N HIS A 130 1.50 -17.22 3.49
CA HIS A 130 0.69 -17.86 2.46
C HIS A 130 -0.24 -16.87 1.75
N ASN A 131 -0.45 -15.72 2.37
CA ASN A 131 -1.27 -14.64 1.83
C ASN A 131 -0.44 -13.36 1.79
N CYS A 132 -0.70 -12.52 0.79
CA CYS A 132 -0.17 -11.17 0.74
C CYS A 132 -1.29 -10.20 0.35
N GLN A 133 -1.62 -9.30 1.25
CA GLN A 133 -2.56 -8.21 1.01
C GLN A 133 -1.80 -6.93 0.66
N LEU A 134 -2.31 -6.19 -0.32
CA LEU A 134 -1.72 -4.95 -0.77
C LEU A 134 -2.51 -3.77 -0.21
N GLY A 135 -1.82 -2.83 0.41
CA GLY A 135 -2.36 -1.55 0.87
C GLY A 135 -2.47 -0.51 -0.27
N PHE A 136 -2.48 -0.93 -1.53
CA PHE A 136 -2.53 -0.07 -2.71
C PHE A 136 -3.04 -0.84 -3.95
N THR A 137 -3.49 -0.11 -4.96
CA THR A 137 -3.80 -0.70 -6.29
C THR A 137 -2.49 -1.05 -7.01
N PRO A 138 -2.23 -2.33 -7.34
CA PRO A 138 -0.99 -2.72 -8.02
C PRO A 138 -0.83 -2.01 -9.37
N ALA A 139 0.41 -1.84 -9.81
CA ALA A 139 0.70 -1.32 -11.14
C ALA A 139 0.13 -2.26 -12.23
N LEU A 140 -0.23 -1.72 -13.38
CA LEU A 140 -0.82 -2.50 -14.49
C LEU A 140 0.00 -3.75 -14.85
N LYS A 141 1.33 -3.63 -14.82
CA LYS A 141 2.27 -4.73 -15.12
C LYS A 141 2.22 -5.88 -14.10
N ASP A 142 1.68 -5.64 -12.91
CA ASP A 142 1.64 -6.59 -11.79
C ASP A 142 0.22 -7.15 -11.57
N MET A 143 -0.78 -6.70 -12.35
CA MET A 143 -2.18 -7.15 -12.20
C MET A 143 -2.36 -8.65 -12.40
N ASP A 144 -1.58 -9.27 -13.29
CA ASP A 144 -1.71 -10.70 -13.62
C ASP A 144 -1.40 -11.63 -12.43
N ILE A 145 -0.61 -11.17 -11.47
CA ILE A 145 -0.28 -11.92 -10.26
C ILE A 145 -1.20 -11.60 -9.07
N CYS A 146 -2.16 -10.70 -9.26
CA CYS A 146 -3.06 -10.22 -8.21
C CYS A 146 -4.50 -10.71 -8.40
N VAL A 147 -5.26 -10.68 -7.32
CA VAL A 147 -6.71 -10.88 -7.28
C VAL A 147 -7.34 -9.64 -6.67
N ALA A 148 -8.39 -9.13 -7.31
CA ALA A 148 -9.16 -8.00 -6.81
C ALA A 148 -10.49 -8.49 -6.23
N GLU A 149 -10.81 -8.06 -5.01
CA GLU A 149 -12.07 -8.34 -4.34
C GLU A 149 -12.76 -7.04 -3.95
N GLN A 150 -14.08 -6.99 -4.09
CA GLN A 150 -14.85 -5.83 -3.66
C GLN A 150 -14.68 -5.60 -2.15
N TYR A 151 -14.46 -4.36 -1.77
CA TYR A 151 -14.28 -3.94 -0.40
C TYR A 151 -15.12 -2.68 -0.13
N ASP A 152 -16.04 -2.77 0.79
CA ASP A 152 -16.96 -1.68 1.13
C ASP A 152 -16.60 -0.94 2.42
N GLY A 153 -15.37 -1.12 2.89
CA GLY A 153 -14.87 -0.53 4.13
C GLY A 153 -15.22 -1.34 5.38
N ALA A 154 -15.93 -2.46 5.24
CA ALA A 154 -16.35 -3.34 6.35
C ALA A 154 -16.94 -2.54 7.54
N ASP A 155 -16.34 -2.70 8.74
CA ASP A 155 -16.82 -2.01 9.96
C ASP A 155 -16.11 -0.67 10.20
N ASP A 156 -15.07 -0.34 9.40
CA ASP A 156 -14.23 0.83 9.67
C ASP A 156 -14.66 2.07 8.88
N TYR A 157 -14.07 2.29 7.71
CA TYR A 157 -14.25 3.50 6.93
C TYR A 157 -14.80 3.17 5.54
N ARG A 158 -15.72 4.01 5.07
CA ARG A 158 -16.32 3.86 3.75
C ARG A 158 -15.94 5.02 2.87
N LEU A 159 -15.55 4.71 1.63
CA LEU A 159 -15.23 5.72 0.64
C LEU A 159 -16.49 6.48 0.19
N PHE A 160 -16.43 7.80 0.24
CA PHE A 160 -17.42 8.71 -0.29
C PHE A 160 -16.78 9.71 -1.22
N TYR A 161 -17.46 10.05 -2.29
CA TYR A 161 -17.04 11.07 -3.24
C TYR A 161 -18.13 12.11 -3.47
N LEU A 162 -17.71 13.30 -3.93
CA LEU A 162 -18.60 14.38 -4.33
C LEU A 162 -18.31 14.75 -5.79
N GLY A 163 -19.37 14.80 -6.61
CA GLY A 163 -19.25 15.11 -8.03
C GLY A 163 -19.06 13.89 -8.93
N GLU A 164 -19.08 14.12 -10.24
CA GLU A 164 -19.12 13.05 -11.26
C GLU A 164 -17.76 12.46 -11.62
N GLN A 165 -16.68 13.15 -11.30
CA GLN A 165 -15.33 12.83 -11.78
C GLN A 165 -14.76 11.54 -11.17
N LEU A 166 -15.25 11.11 -10.02
CA LEU A 166 -14.78 9.92 -9.30
C LEU A 166 -15.66 8.69 -9.47
N LYS A 167 -16.66 8.75 -10.35
CA LYS A 167 -17.54 7.60 -10.64
C LYS A 167 -16.83 6.44 -11.33
N SER A 168 -15.61 6.64 -11.82
CA SER A 168 -14.83 5.59 -12.47
C SER A 168 -14.10 4.65 -11.50
N ILE A 169 -14.03 4.99 -10.22
CA ILE A 169 -13.24 4.25 -9.20
C ILE A 169 -13.63 2.77 -9.19
N GLU A 170 -14.92 2.46 -9.12
CA GLU A 170 -15.42 1.09 -9.13
C GLU A 170 -15.11 0.37 -10.44
N ASN A 171 -15.31 1.05 -11.59
CA ASN A 171 -15.06 0.47 -12.91
C ASN A 171 -13.59 0.15 -13.13
N GLU A 172 -12.69 0.97 -12.59
CA GLU A 172 -11.24 0.80 -12.66
C GLU A 172 -10.70 -0.11 -11.55
N LYS A 173 -11.57 -0.58 -10.65
CA LYS A 173 -11.23 -1.42 -9.51
C LYS A 173 -10.10 -0.82 -8.67
N LEU A 174 -10.24 0.43 -8.29
CA LEU A 174 -9.22 1.14 -7.52
C LEU A 174 -9.36 0.88 -6.01
N TYR A 175 -8.21 0.90 -5.34
CA TYR A 175 -8.05 0.95 -3.89
C TYR A 175 -7.15 2.12 -3.54
N PHE A 176 -7.64 3.04 -2.76
CA PHE A 176 -6.82 4.16 -2.30
C PHE A 176 -5.69 3.64 -1.40
N PRO A 177 -4.48 4.22 -1.49
CA PRO A 177 -3.38 3.81 -0.64
C PRO A 177 -3.79 3.80 0.84
N GLU A 178 -3.59 2.67 1.52
CA GLU A 178 -4.03 2.47 2.91
C GLU A 178 -3.46 3.55 3.84
N LEU A 179 -2.21 3.93 3.62
CA LEU A 179 -1.56 5.03 4.35
C LEU A 179 -2.09 6.42 3.99
N SER A 180 -3.17 6.53 3.19
CA SER A 180 -3.88 7.78 2.91
C SER A 180 -5.24 7.90 3.62
N HIS A 181 -5.65 6.88 4.37
CA HIS A 181 -6.94 6.82 5.07
C HIS A 181 -6.88 7.56 6.41
N ALA A 182 -6.47 8.82 6.43
CA ALA A 182 -6.40 9.65 7.64
C ALA A 182 -7.65 10.51 7.82
#